data_3f029e5f561ac12b27089972b14a679e
#
_entry.id   3f029e5f561ac12b27089972b14a679e
#
_cell.length_a   1.000
_cell.length_b   1.000
_cell.length_c   1.000
_cell.angle_alpha   90.00
_cell.angle_beta   90.00
_cell.angle_gamma   90.00
#
_symmetry.space_group_name_H-M   'P 1'
#
loop_
_entity.id
_entity.type
_entity.pdbx_description
1 polymer ?
#
loop_
_entity_poly.entity_id
_entity_poly.type
_entity_poly.pdbx_seq_one_letter_code
_entity_poly.pdbx_strand_id
1 'polypeptide(L)'
;MFCLLLLHMVFRLLDDEYIFPDTALAEPNGLLAIGGDLSVERLLLAYQSGIFPWFSEGGPMLWYAPHERCIIFPDRINISKSMRKIINSGTFEVTVNQSFAAVICNCAQTPRLGQDGTWITDAMQKAYIKLHEKGLAHSVEVWQDQVLVGGLYGVKIGKVFCGESMFSLVSNASKAALIHLAKNMGFELIDCQLPNDHLMSMGAEMIGREEYLEILRPL
;
A
#
# COMPACT_ATOMS: atom_id res chain seq x y z
N MET A 1 8.26 44.20 7.02
CA MET A 1 8.85 42.87 6.90
C MET A 1 7.93 41.92 7.66
N PHE A 2 6.84 41.48 7.00
CA PHE A 2 5.87 40.55 7.60
C PHE A 2 6.42 39.14 7.43
N CYS A 3 6.90 38.55 8.53
CA CYS A 3 7.20 37.14 8.59
C CYS A 3 5.85 36.40 8.60
N LEU A 4 5.43 35.85 7.45
CA LEU A 4 4.33 34.90 7.39
C LEU A 4 4.81 33.67 8.17
N LEU A 5 4.37 33.55 9.41
CA LEU A 5 4.27 32.27 10.10
C LEU A 5 3.30 31.42 9.27
N LEU A 6 3.81 30.55 8.40
CA LEU A 6 3.08 29.43 7.85
C LEU A 6 2.69 28.54 9.04
N LEU A 7 1.52 28.80 9.62
CA LEU A 7 0.88 27.87 10.54
C LEU A 7 0.66 26.57 9.76
N HIS A 8 1.40 25.54 10.12
CA HIS A 8 1.18 24.19 9.67
C HIS A 8 -0.20 23.76 10.18
N MET A 9 -1.17 23.70 9.28
CA MET A 9 -2.56 23.37 9.62
C MET A 9 -2.84 21.91 9.29
N VAL A 10 -2.62 21.03 10.26
CA VAL A 10 -3.08 19.65 10.13
C VAL A 10 -4.58 19.60 10.40
N PHE A 11 -5.35 19.10 9.46
CA PHE A 11 -6.81 19.03 9.55
C PHE A 11 -7.26 17.94 10.52
N ARG A 12 -8.28 18.25 11.34
CA ARG A 12 -8.89 17.26 12.21
C ARG A 12 -10.16 16.71 11.56
N LEU A 13 -10.20 15.41 11.31
CA LEU A 13 -11.37 14.73 10.78
C LEU A 13 -12.34 14.38 11.91
N LEU A 14 -13.63 14.49 11.63
CA LEU A 14 -14.72 14.05 12.50
C LEU A 14 -15.14 12.62 12.09
N ASP A 15 -15.65 11.85 13.04
CA ASP A 15 -15.99 10.44 12.81
C ASP A 15 -17.26 10.27 11.97
N ASP A 16 -18.16 11.23 12.01
CA ASP A 16 -19.47 11.23 11.36
C ASP A 16 -19.49 11.88 9.96
N GLU A 17 -18.36 12.47 9.52
CA GLU A 17 -18.24 13.10 8.21
C GLU A 17 -17.19 12.40 7.34
N TYR A 18 -17.60 11.87 6.19
CA TYR A 18 -16.71 11.27 5.20
C TYR A 18 -16.18 12.32 4.23
N ILE A 19 -15.29 13.19 4.72
CA ILE A 19 -14.62 14.22 3.93
C ILE A 19 -13.12 14.20 4.20
N PHE A 20 -12.33 14.59 3.21
CA PHE A 20 -10.92 14.91 3.36
C PHE A 20 -10.65 16.31 2.82
N PRO A 21 -9.67 17.04 3.40
CA PRO A 21 -9.19 18.29 2.81
C PRO A 21 -8.53 18.02 1.46
N ASP A 22 -8.39 19.08 0.65
CA ASP A 22 -7.64 18.99 -0.60
C ASP A 22 -6.21 18.50 -0.33
N THR A 23 -5.75 17.52 -1.10
CA THR A 23 -4.41 16.96 -0.96
C THR A 23 -3.30 17.98 -1.19
N ALA A 24 -3.58 19.07 -1.93
CA ALA A 24 -2.67 20.19 -2.10
C ALA A 24 -2.27 20.87 -0.78
N LEU A 25 -3.08 20.69 0.27
CA LEU A 25 -2.85 21.25 1.61
C LEU A 25 -2.00 20.34 2.51
N ALA A 26 -1.49 19.20 1.98
CA ALA A 26 -0.61 18.33 2.75
C ALA A 26 0.69 19.03 3.14
N GLU A 27 1.14 18.77 4.37
CA GLU A 27 2.42 19.25 4.90
C GLU A 27 3.61 18.78 4.03
N PRO A 28 4.80 19.38 4.14
CA PRO A 28 5.99 18.97 3.37
C PRO A 28 6.37 17.49 3.53
N ASN A 29 6.04 16.87 4.67
CA ASN A 29 6.22 15.44 4.92
C ASN A 29 5.05 14.57 4.41
N GLY A 30 4.05 15.19 3.78
CA GLY A 30 2.86 14.52 3.26
C GLY A 30 1.72 14.35 4.25
N LEU A 31 1.87 14.73 5.53
CA LEU A 31 0.77 14.66 6.50
C LEU A 31 -0.35 15.61 6.10
N LEU A 32 -1.58 15.10 6.02
CA LEU A 32 -2.74 15.87 5.59
C LEU A 32 -3.77 16.06 6.73
N ALA A 33 -4.08 14.98 7.43
CA ALA A 33 -5.15 15.04 8.43
C ALA A 33 -4.91 14.08 9.60
N ILE A 34 -5.62 14.34 10.72
CA ILE A 34 -5.58 13.53 11.95
C ILE A 34 -7.01 13.19 12.38
N GLY A 35 -7.23 11.99 12.90
CA GLY A 35 -8.51 11.52 13.40
C GLY A 35 -9.36 10.80 12.37
N GLY A 36 -10.67 10.77 12.55
CA GLY A 36 -11.58 9.93 11.78
C GLY A 36 -11.52 8.47 12.22
N ASP A 37 -11.97 7.58 11.34
CA ASP A 37 -12.09 6.15 11.60
C ASP A 37 -11.52 5.30 10.44
N LEU A 38 -11.50 3.98 10.58
CA LEU A 38 -11.12 3.02 9.54
C LEU A 38 -12.35 2.33 8.91
N SER A 39 -13.48 3.04 8.80
CA SER A 39 -14.64 2.53 8.07
C SER A 39 -14.30 2.28 6.60
N VAL A 40 -15.03 1.35 5.99
CA VAL A 40 -14.85 1.03 4.57
C VAL A 40 -15.06 2.28 3.71
N GLU A 41 -16.05 3.08 4.05
CA GLU A 41 -16.43 4.29 3.34
C GLU A 41 -15.31 5.32 3.39
N ARG A 42 -14.71 5.57 4.56
CA ARG A 42 -13.60 6.51 4.71
C ARG A 42 -12.33 6.00 4.03
N LEU A 43 -11.99 4.73 4.19
CA LEU A 43 -10.83 4.13 3.53
C LEU A 43 -10.97 4.20 2.00
N LEU A 44 -12.14 3.86 1.46
CA LEU A 44 -12.38 3.94 0.03
C LEU A 44 -12.24 5.38 -0.49
N LEU A 45 -12.85 6.35 0.20
CA LEU A 45 -12.72 7.76 -0.14
C LEU A 45 -11.26 8.23 -0.09
N ALA A 46 -10.51 7.82 0.95
CA ALA A 46 -9.10 8.16 1.08
C ALA A 46 -8.30 7.67 -0.14
N TYR A 47 -8.37 6.37 -0.45
CA TYR A 47 -7.63 5.81 -1.58
C TYR A 47 -8.04 6.40 -2.93
N GLN A 48 -9.33 6.67 -3.14
CA GLN A 48 -9.82 7.37 -4.34
C GLN A 48 -9.27 8.80 -4.47
N SER A 49 -8.93 9.42 -3.34
CA SER A 49 -8.35 10.76 -3.27
C SER A 49 -6.82 10.77 -3.19
N GLY A 50 -6.15 9.62 -3.35
CA GLY A 50 -4.69 9.53 -3.25
C GLY A 50 -4.16 9.62 -1.81
N ILE A 51 -5.03 9.41 -0.82
CA ILE A 51 -4.73 9.50 0.60
C ILE A 51 -4.64 8.08 1.18
N PHE A 52 -3.76 7.87 2.16
CA PHE A 52 -3.64 6.60 2.87
C PHE A 52 -3.39 6.80 4.36
N PRO A 53 -3.85 5.87 5.23
CA PRO A 53 -3.57 5.92 6.67
C PRO A 53 -2.18 5.37 6.97
N TRP A 54 -1.45 6.04 7.88
CA TRP A 54 -0.19 5.53 8.41
C TRP A 54 0.05 6.06 9.82
N PHE A 55 -0.05 5.19 10.81
CA PHE A 55 0.08 5.54 12.24
C PHE A 55 0.50 4.31 13.05
N SER A 56 1.01 4.54 14.27
CA SER A 56 1.44 3.49 15.18
C SER A 56 0.36 3.13 16.18
N GLU A 57 0.46 1.95 16.78
CA GLU A 57 -0.44 1.52 17.88
C GLU A 57 -0.42 2.53 19.02
N GLY A 58 -1.61 2.88 19.52
CA GLY A 58 -1.79 3.88 20.58
C GLY A 58 -1.59 5.34 20.17
N GLY A 59 -1.15 5.60 18.92
CA GLY A 59 -1.05 6.94 18.35
C GLY A 59 -2.36 7.42 17.73
N PRO A 60 -2.45 8.72 17.40
CA PRO A 60 -3.57 9.25 16.64
C PRO A 60 -3.58 8.67 15.24
N MET A 61 -4.75 8.51 14.65
CA MET A 61 -4.90 8.12 13.25
C MET A 61 -4.42 9.25 12.35
N LEU A 62 -3.46 8.97 11.47
CA LEU A 62 -2.83 9.94 10.59
C LEU A 62 -3.08 9.56 9.13
N TRP A 63 -3.34 10.57 8.29
CA TRP A 63 -3.63 10.45 6.87
C TRP A 63 -2.62 11.23 6.06
N TYR A 64 -2.05 10.59 5.05
CA TYR A 64 -0.97 11.13 4.24
C TYR A 64 -1.36 11.25 2.77
N ALA A 65 -0.88 12.33 2.16
CA ALA A 65 -0.90 12.56 0.71
C ALA A 65 0.45 13.16 0.28
N PRO A 66 1.50 12.35 0.12
CA PRO A 66 2.84 12.83 -0.25
C PRO A 66 2.84 13.62 -1.55
N HIS A 67 3.77 14.58 -1.67
CA HIS A 67 3.94 15.40 -2.87
C HIS A 67 4.48 14.62 -4.07
N GLU A 68 5.20 13.53 -3.80
CA GLU A 68 5.67 12.56 -4.78
C GLU A 68 5.20 11.17 -4.37
N ARG A 69 4.86 10.35 -5.37
CA ARG A 69 4.35 9.01 -5.18
C ARG A 69 5.30 7.98 -5.77
N CYS A 70 5.71 7.01 -4.98
CA CYS A 70 6.46 5.85 -5.46
C CYS A 70 5.49 4.87 -6.13
N ILE A 71 5.74 4.56 -7.39
CA ILE A 71 4.86 3.69 -8.18
C ILE A 71 5.66 2.66 -8.99
N ILE A 72 4.99 1.60 -9.43
CA ILE A 72 5.51 0.67 -10.43
C ILE A 72 4.50 0.59 -11.57
N PHE A 73 4.96 0.84 -12.81
CA PHE A 73 4.20 0.45 -13.99
C PHE A 73 4.41 -1.05 -14.25
N PRO A 74 3.33 -1.88 -14.27
CA PRO A 74 3.43 -3.33 -14.38
C PRO A 74 4.18 -3.83 -15.63
N ASP A 75 4.13 -3.09 -16.73
CA ASP A 75 4.84 -3.39 -17.96
C ASP A 75 6.35 -3.18 -17.84
N ARG A 76 6.80 -2.28 -16.95
CA ARG A 76 8.19 -1.88 -16.72
C ARG A 76 8.84 -2.56 -15.51
N ILE A 77 8.13 -3.44 -14.80
CA ILE A 77 8.69 -4.13 -13.62
C ILE A 77 9.99 -4.84 -13.96
N ASN A 78 11.03 -4.61 -13.17
CA ASN A 78 12.36 -5.21 -13.38
C ASN A 78 12.41 -6.63 -12.81
N ILE A 79 12.58 -7.62 -13.70
CA ILE A 79 12.68 -9.03 -13.32
C ILE A 79 14.09 -9.52 -13.65
N SER A 80 14.92 -9.71 -12.62
CA SER A 80 16.30 -10.21 -12.79
C SER A 80 16.34 -11.59 -13.41
N LYS A 81 17.50 -11.96 -14.02
CA LYS A 81 17.71 -13.30 -14.59
C LYS A 81 17.54 -14.41 -13.55
N SER A 82 17.99 -14.20 -12.31
CA SER A 82 17.83 -15.15 -11.21
C SER A 82 16.36 -15.31 -10.82
N MET A 83 15.61 -14.21 -10.76
CA MET A 83 14.18 -14.25 -10.42
C MET A 83 13.35 -14.96 -11.50
N ARG A 84 13.67 -14.76 -12.78
CA ARG A 84 13.04 -15.53 -13.89
C ARG A 84 13.26 -17.03 -13.76
N LYS A 85 14.46 -17.47 -13.35
CA LYS A 85 14.74 -18.89 -13.09
C LYS A 85 13.87 -19.44 -11.96
N ILE A 86 13.72 -18.69 -10.86
CA ILE A 86 12.90 -19.09 -9.71
C ILE A 86 11.43 -19.21 -10.10
N ILE A 87 10.90 -18.24 -10.83
CA ILE A 87 9.49 -18.27 -11.30
C ILE A 87 9.27 -19.51 -12.21
N ASN A 88 10.20 -19.78 -13.13
CA ASN A 88 10.06 -20.87 -14.09
C ASN A 88 10.37 -22.26 -13.50
N SER A 89 11.02 -22.34 -12.35
CA SER A 89 11.36 -23.64 -11.72
C SER A 89 10.20 -24.29 -10.99
N GLY A 90 9.07 -23.57 -10.78
CA GLY A 90 7.97 -24.07 -9.98
C GLY A 90 8.27 -24.15 -8.47
N THR A 91 9.33 -23.46 -8.00
CA THR A 91 9.69 -23.41 -6.58
C THR A 91 8.56 -22.82 -5.73
N PHE A 92 7.80 -21.90 -6.28
CA PHE A 92 6.67 -21.24 -5.62
C PHE A 92 5.37 -21.53 -6.37
N GLU A 93 4.33 -21.85 -5.60
CA GLU A 93 2.96 -21.76 -6.05
C GLU A 93 2.42 -20.37 -5.65
N VAL A 94 1.70 -19.71 -6.56
CA VAL A 94 1.14 -18.37 -6.30
C VAL A 94 -0.37 -18.41 -6.44
N THR A 95 -1.06 -17.91 -5.42
CA THR A 95 -2.52 -17.80 -5.39
C THR A 95 -2.95 -16.36 -5.18
N VAL A 96 -4.23 -16.08 -5.38
CA VAL A 96 -4.82 -14.74 -5.20
C VAL A 96 -6.08 -14.89 -4.36
N ASN A 97 -6.21 -14.08 -3.29
CA ASN A 97 -7.39 -14.01 -2.43
C ASN A 97 -7.77 -15.31 -1.71
N GLN A 98 -6.86 -16.26 -1.57
CA GLN A 98 -7.17 -17.51 -0.86
C GLN A 98 -6.91 -17.41 0.65
N SER A 99 -6.04 -16.50 1.07
CA SER A 99 -5.63 -16.43 2.48
C SER A 99 -5.31 -15.00 2.94
N PHE A 100 -6.18 -14.04 2.61
CA PHE A 100 -5.98 -12.62 2.90
C PHE A 100 -5.64 -12.37 4.38
N ALA A 101 -6.42 -12.96 5.31
CA ALA A 101 -6.22 -12.78 6.74
C ALA A 101 -4.83 -13.28 7.19
N ALA A 102 -4.34 -14.40 6.62
CA ALA A 102 -3.00 -14.89 6.93
C ALA A 102 -1.91 -13.97 6.34
N VAL A 103 -2.11 -13.40 5.14
CA VAL A 103 -1.16 -12.47 4.54
C VAL A 103 -1.02 -11.21 5.38
N ILE A 104 -2.12 -10.54 5.75
CA ILE A 104 -2.06 -9.31 6.54
C ILE A 104 -1.48 -9.56 7.95
N CYS A 105 -1.80 -10.69 8.58
CA CYS A 105 -1.23 -11.09 9.85
C CYS A 105 0.29 -11.28 9.77
N ASN A 106 0.80 -11.99 8.75
CA ASN A 106 2.23 -12.16 8.53
C ASN A 106 2.92 -10.82 8.23
N CYS A 107 2.29 -9.93 7.46
CA CYS A 107 2.80 -8.57 7.24
C CYS A 107 2.93 -7.78 8.55
N ALA A 108 1.96 -7.91 9.46
CA ALA A 108 1.97 -7.25 10.77
C ALA A 108 3.08 -7.79 11.69
N GLN A 109 3.39 -9.07 11.60
CA GLN A 109 4.40 -9.74 12.44
C GLN A 109 5.83 -9.64 11.88
N THR A 110 6.01 -9.22 10.63
CA THR A 110 7.33 -9.15 10.00
C THR A 110 8.15 -8.01 10.59
N PRO A 111 9.31 -8.29 11.23
CA PRO A 111 10.20 -7.26 11.74
C PRO A 111 10.70 -6.36 10.61
N ARG A 112 10.78 -5.06 10.86
CA ARG A 112 11.31 -4.07 9.91
C ARG A 112 12.46 -3.32 10.54
N LEU A 113 13.57 -3.20 9.79
CA LEU A 113 14.73 -2.43 10.24
C LEU A 113 14.35 -0.97 10.50
N GLY A 114 14.64 -0.48 11.71
CA GLY A 114 14.40 0.91 12.09
C GLY A 114 12.96 1.23 12.51
N GLN A 115 12.11 0.21 12.73
CA GLN A 115 10.77 0.40 13.29
C GLN A 115 10.61 -0.43 14.57
N ASP A 116 10.28 0.25 15.67
CA ASP A 116 9.84 -0.41 16.90
C ASP A 116 8.35 -0.79 16.77
N GLY A 117 8.08 -2.05 16.47
CA GLY A 117 6.72 -2.56 16.27
C GLY A 117 6.21 -2.51 14.82
N THR A 118 4.89 -2.61 14.67
CA THR A 118 4.22 -2.56 13.37
C THR A 118 3.22 -1.42 13.32
N TRP A 119 3.08 -0.81 12.13
CA TRP A 119 1.99 0.14 11.85
C TRP A 119 0.68 -0.58 11.47
N ILE A 120 0.74 -1.90 11.18
CA ILE A 120 -0.44 -2.70 10.85
C ILE A 120 -1.09 -3.17 12.15
N THR A 121 -1.79 -2.25 12.81
CA THR A 121 -2.46 -2.50 14.09
C THR A 121 -3.60 -3.52 13.94
N ASP A 122 -4.11 -4.06 15.06
CA ASP A 122 -5.28 -4.94 15.04
C ASP A 122 -6.51 -4.27 14.43
N ALA A 123 -6.67 -2.97 14.65
CA ALA A 123 -7.75 -2.17 14.04
C ALA A 123 -7.60 -2.10 12.52
N MET A 124 -6.39 -1.89 12.01
CA MET A 124 -6.11 -1.92 10.58
C MET A 124 -6.35 -3.30 9.98
N GLN A 125 -5.85 -4.37 10.61
CA GLN A 125 -6.09 -5.72 10.12
C GLN A 125 -7.59 -5.99 9.94
N LYS A 126 -8.42 -5.68 10.95
CA LYS A 126 -9.88 -5.82 10.89
C LYS A 126 -10.50 -4.98 9.78
N ALA A 127 -10.05 -3.74 9.58
CA ALA A 127 -10.57 -2.85 8.56
C ALA A 127 -10.25 -3.35 7.14
N TYR A 128 -9.01 -3.80 6.90
CA TYR A 128 -8.62 -4.32 5.58
C TYR A 128 -9.23 -5.70 5.26
N ILE A 129 -9.47 -6.54 6.27
CA ILE A 129 -10.25 -7.78 6.10
C ILE A 129 -11.68 -7.43 5.64
N LYS A 130 -12.32 -6.41 6.23
CA LYS A 130 -13.64 -5.94 5.78
C LYS A 130 -13.62 -5.39 4.34
N LEU A 131 -12.57 -4.67 3.95
CA LEU A 131 -12.38 -4.25 2.56
C LEU A 131 -12.27 -5.47 1.63
N HIS A 132 -11.54 -6.50 2.04
CA HIS A 132 -11.40 -7.73 1.29
C HIS A 132 -12.74 -8.47 1.12
N GLU A 133 -13.52 -8.61 2.19
CA GLU A 133 -14.87 -9.21 2.15
C GLU A 133 -15.81 -8.48 1.19
N LYS A 134 -15.61 -7.18 0.97
CA LYS A 134 -16.35 -6.36 -0.01
C LYS A 134 -15.72 -6.38 -1.42
N GLY A 135 -14.63 -7.14 -1.64
CA GLY A 135 -13.94 -7.22 -2.93
C GLY A 135 -13.12 -5.98 -3.28
N LEU A 136 -12.81 -5.11 -2.30
CA LEU A 136 -12.05 -3.87 -2.47
C LEU A 136 -10.56 -4.04 -2.17
N ALA A 137 -10.20 -5.02 -1.34
CA ALA A 137 -8.80 -5.36 -1.05
C ALA A 137 -8.49 -6.78 -1.53
N HIS A 138 -7.26 -6.98 -1.99
CA HIS A 138 -6.79 -8.24 -2.54
C HIS A 138 -5.44 -8.62 -1.97
N SER A 139 -5.17 -9.93 -1.95
CA SER A 139 -3.87 -10.49 -1.58
C SER A 139 -3.30 -11.36 -2.70
N VAL A 140 -1.99 -11.47 -2.70
CA VAL A 140 -1.22 -12.45 -3.47
C VAL A 140 -0.45 -13.28 -2.46
N GLU A 141 -0.67 -14.58 -2.44
CA GLU A 141 -0.02 -15.55 -1.57
C GLU A 141 1.08 -16.28 -2.35
N VAL A 142 2.20 -16.55 -1.68
CA VAL A 142 3.29 -17.35 -2.21
C VAL A 142 3.53 -18.53 -1.27
N TRP A 143 3.40 -19.71 -1.84
CA TRP A 143 3.49 -20.99 -1.13
C TRP A 143 4.72 -21.76 -1.56
N GLN A 144 5.33 -22.45 -0.63
CA GLN A 144 6.36 -23.46 -0.86
C GLN A 144 6.03 -24.68 0.01
N ASP A 145 5.93 -25.86 -0.59
CA ASP A 145 5.58 -27.09 0.09
C ASP A 145 4.30 -26.97 0.96
N GLN A 146 3.26 -26.28 0.42
CA GLN A 146 1.99 -25.97 1.07
C GLN A 146 2.10 -25.02 2.30
N VAL A 147 3.27 -24.43 2.53
CA VAL A 147 3.49 -23.42 3.58
C VAL A 147 3.42 -22.03 2.97
N LEU A 148 2.68 -21.11 3.59
CA LEU A 148 2.64 -19.72 3.17
C LEU A 148 3.96 -19.05 3.55
N VAL A 149 4.83 -18.79 2.56
CA VAL A 149 6.19 -18.27 2.76
C VAL A 149 6.39 -16.82 2.35
N GLY A 150 5.40 -16.21 1.73
CA GLY A 150 5.44 -14.81 1.33
C GLY A 150 4.10 -14.36 0.80
N GLY A 151 3.97 -13.06 0.59
CA GLY A 151 2.77 -12.48 0.02
C GLY A 151 2.74 -10.96 0.16
N LEU A 152 1.72 -10.38 -0.40
CA LEU A 152 1.40 -8.96 -0.29
C LEU A 152 -0.11 -8.76 -0.24
N TYR A 153 -0.54 -7.61 0.26
CA TYR A 153 -1.93 -7.18 0.15
C TYR A 153 -2.01 -5.69 -0.19
N GLY A 154 -3.18 -5.28 -0.67
CA GLY A 154 -3.46 -3.89 -0.99
C GLY A 154 -4.91 -3.66 -1.41
N VAL A 155 -5.23 -2.42 -1.72
CA VAL A 155 -6.56 -1.93 -2.09
C VAL A 155 -6.63 -1.68 -3.60
N LYS A 156 -7.74 -2.09 -4.22
CA LYS A 156 -8.00 -1.88 -5.64
C LYS A 156 -8.83 -0.62 -5.83
N ILE A 157 -8.32 0.34 -6.59
CA ILE A 157 -9.05 1.54 -7.04
C ILE A 157 -9.03 1.58 -8.57
N GLY A 158 -10.12 1.19 -9.18
CA GLY A 158 -10.19 1.09 -10.63
C GLY A 158 -9.11 0.15 -11.20
N LYS A 159 -8.14 0.71 -11.93
CA LYS A 159 -6.99 0.01 -12.50
C LYS A 159 -5.69 0.17 -11.71
N VAL A 160 -5.75 0.84 -10.56
CA VAL A 160 -4.63 1.04 -9.64
C VAL A 160 -4.71 0.04 -8.50
N PHE A 161 -3.59 -0.58 -8.16
CA PHE A 161 -3.43 -1.37 -6.96
C PHE A 161 -2.59 -0.60 -5.95
N CYS A 162 -3.20 -0.15 -4.86
CA CYS A 162 -2.50 0.49 -3.74
C CYS A 162 -1.92 -0.60 -2.84
N GLY A 163 -0.64 -0.91 -3.03
CA GLY A 163 0.06 -1.94 -2.27
C GLY A 163 0.36 -1.47 -0.85
N GLU A 164 -0.17 -2.16 0.15
CA GLU A 164 -0.04 -1.77 1.55
C GLU A 164 1.21 -2.35 2.20
N SER A 165 1.38 -3.64 2.08
CA SER A 165 2.50 -4.32 2.70
C SER A 165 2.79 -5.65 2.04
N MET A 166 4.02 -6.12 2.26
CA MET A 166 4.45 -7.46 1.86
C MET A 166 5.32 -8.09 2.95
N PHE A 167 5.35 -9.42 2.95
CA PHE A 167 6.23 -10.20 3.82
C PHE A 167 6.97 -11.29 3.03
N SER A 168 8.06 -11.78 3.58
CA SER A 168 8.89 -12.83 2.97
C SER A 168 9.58 -13.63 4.06
N LEU A 169 9.19 -14.89 4.24
CA LEU A 169 9.84 -15.83 5.17
C LEU A 169 11.01 -16.56 4.51
N VAL A 170 11.00 -16.65 3.19
CA VAL A 170 12.10 -17.22 2.39
C VAL A 170 12.51 -16.24 1.29
N SER A 171 13.77 -16.30 0.88
CA SER A 171 14.30 -15.39 -0.14
C SER A 171 13.47 -15.41 -1.42
N ASN A 172 13.18 -14.22 -1.96
CA ASN A 172 12.46 -13.98 -3.20
C ASN A 172 10.93 -14.22 -3.17
N ALA A 173 10.34 -14.66 -2.07
CA ALA A 173 8.89 -14.90 -2.02
C ALA A 173 8.10 -13.60 -2.23
N SER A 174 8.44 -12.50 -1.56
CA SER A 174 7.77 -11.19 -1.79
C SER A 174 7.97 -10.66 -3.21
N LYS A 175 9.14 -10.91 -3.83
CA LYS A 175 9.37 -10.56 -5.24
C LYS A 175 8.47 -11.37 -6.17
N ALA A 176 8.28 -12.66 -5.88
CA ALA A 176 7.36 -13.49 -6.66
C ALA A 176 5.92 -12.98 -6.58
N ALA A 177 5.47 -12.60 -5.38
CA ALA A 177 4.15 -11.98 -5.19
C ALA A 177 3.99 -10.68 -6.01
N LEU A 178 4.95 -9.76 -5.92
CA LEU A 178 4.90 -8.48 -6.62
C LEU A 178 4.96 -8.66 -8.15
N ILE A 179 5.77 -9.60 -8.65
CA ILE A 179 5.83 -9.91 -10.08
C ILE A 179 4.50 -10.52 -10.55
N HIS A 180 3.91 -11.41 -9.77
CA HIS A 180 2.60 -12.00 -10.09
C HIS A 180 1.52 -10.92 -10.16
N LEU A 181 1.47 -10.03 -9.16
CA LEU A 181 0.56 -8.87 -9.15
C LEU A 181 0.70 -8.07 -10.46
N ALA A 182 1.93 -7.69 -10.80
CA ALA A 182 2.21 -6.86 -11.98
C ALA A 182 1.87 -7.54 -13.30
N LYS A 183 2.11 -8.86 -13.43
CA LYS A 183 1.99 -9.53 -14.73
C LYS A 183 0.65 -10.23 -14.96
N ASN A 184 -0.09 -10.58 -13.89
CA ASN A 184 -1.25 -11.47 -14.01
C ASN A 184 -2.56 -10.86 -13.50
N MET A 185 -2.56 -9.72 -12.81
CA MET A 185 -3.79 -9.17 -12.22
C MET A 185 -4.40 -8.00 -13.01
N GLY A 186 -3.75 -7.56 -14.11
CA GLY A 186 -4.34 -6.59 -15.05
C GLY A 186 -4.43 -5.15 -14.54
N PHE A 187 -3.64 -4.77 -13.55
CA PHE A 187 -3.50 -3.40 -13.11
C PHE A 187 -2.64 -2.58 -14.08
N GLU A 188 -2.91 -1.30 -14.19
CA GLU A 188 -2.13 -0.35 -15.00
C GLU A 188 -1.06 0.35 -14.15
N LEU A 189 -1.27 0.44 -12.83
CA LEU A 189 -0.35 1.04 -11.89
C LEU A 189 -0.37 0.27 -10.56
N ILE A 190 0.80 0.12 -9.95
CA ILE A 190 0.96 -0.31 -8.56
C ILE A 190 1.48 0.89 -7.78
N ASP A 191 0.68 1.40 -6.87
CA ASP A 191 1.05 2.44 -5.94
C ASP A 191 1.78 1.83 -4.74
N CYS A 192 3.00 2.27 -4.51
CA CYS A 192 3.86 1.82 -3.41
C CYS A 192 4.02 2.89 -2.33
N GLN A 193 3.32 4.00 -2.42
CA GLN A 193 3.31 5.20 -1.57
C GLN A 193 4.69 5.85 -1.43
N LEU A 194 5.61 5.21 -0.72
CA LEU A 194 6.94 5.73 -0.40
C LEU A 194 8.05 4.83 -0.97
N PRO A 195 9.19 5.40 -1.39
CA PRO A 195 10.28 4.64 -1.96
C PRO A 195 11.05 3.85 -0.90
N ASN A 196 11.59 2.71 -1.31
CA ASN A 196 12.64 1.98 -0.60
C ASN A 196 13.53 1.24 -1.61
N ASP A 197 14.72 0.83 -1.18
CA ASP A 197 15.70 0.18 -2.07
C ASP A 197 15.16 -1.07 -2.76
N HIS A 198 14.30 -1.83 -2.07
CA HIS A 198 13.69 -3.03 -2.62
C HIS A 198 12.77 -2.69 -3.81
N LEU A 199 11.86 -1.75 -3.63
CA LEU A 199 10.92 -1.30 -4.67
C LEU A 199 11.67 -0.64 -5.84
N MET A 200 12.65 0.22 -5.55
CA MET A 200 13.49 0.82 -6.58
C MET A 200 14.24 -0.23 -7.40
N SER A 201 14.75 -1.30 -6.77
CA SER A 201 15.40 -2.42 -7.47
C SER A 201 14.42 -3.20 -8.37
N MET A 202 13.14 -3.17 -8.06
CA MET A 202 12.06 -3.80 -8.84
C MET A 202 11.51 -2.91 -9.96
N GLY A 203 12.05 -1.71 -10.14
CA GLY A 203 11.66 -0.78 -11.20
C GLY A 203 10.63 0.26 -10.76
N ALA A 204 10.54 0.53 -9.45
CA ALA A 204 9.73 1.66 -8.98
C ALA A 204 10.34 3.00 -9.42
N GLU A 205 9.48 3.96 -9.65
CA GLU A 205 9.83 5.33 -9.99
C GLU A 205 8.96 6.32 -9.21
N MET A 206 9.41 7.57 -9.12
CA MET A 206 8.67 8.64 -8.43
C MET A 206 7.93 9.47 -9.46
N ILE A 207 6.65 9.75 -9.21
CA ILE A 207 5.84 10.68 -10.00
C ILE A 207 5.24 11.75 -9.08
N GLY A 208 4.91 12.91 -9.64
CA GLY A 208 4.24 13.96 -8.90
C GLY A 208 2.83 13.54 -8.47
N ARG A 209 2.38 14.07 -7.32
CA ARG A 209 1.01 13.79 -6.80
C ARG A 209 -0.08 14.11 -7.82
N GLU A 210 0.04 15.20 -8.56
CA GLU A 210 -0.96 15.60 -9.56
C GLU A 210 -1.08 14.56 -10.68
N GLU A 211 0.05 14.07 -11.20
CA GLU A 211 0.11 13.01 -12.20
C GLU A 211 -0.52 11.71 -11.65
N TYR A 212 -0.21 11.36 -10.40
CA TYR A 212 -0.80 10.20 -9.73
C TYR A 212 -2.32 10.33 -9.60
N LEU A 213 -2.82 11.50 -9.20
CA LEU A 213 -4.26 11.76 -9.06
C LEU A 213 -5.00 11.72 -10.40
N GLU A 214 -4.35 12.11 -11.50
CA GLU A 214 -4.92 11.96 -12.84
C GLU A 214 -5.12 10.49 -13.22
N ILE A 215 -4.16 9.61 -12.86
CA ILE A 215 -4.26 8.16 -13.12
C ILE A 215 -5.37 7.52 -12.26
N LEU A 216 -5.63 8.04 -11.05
CA LEU A 216 -6.68 7.54 -10.17
C LEU A 216 -8.09 7.91 -10.63
N ARG A 217 -8.26 8.97 -11.45
CA ARG A 217 -9.58 9.39 -11.93
C ARG A 217 -10.22 8.27 -12.76
N PRO A 218 -11.49 7.93 -12.51
CA PRO A 218 -12.21 7.03 -13.38
C PRO A 218 -12.31 7.64 -14.78
N LEU A 219 -12.07 6.82 -15.81
CA LEU A 219 -12.32 7.16 -17.21
C LEU A 219 -13.81 7.43 -17.45
#